data_e6cda8cb620b58f9266ba79226c72d40
#
_entry.id   e6cda8cb620b58f9266ba79226c72d40
#
_cell.length_a   1.000
_cell.length_b   1.000
_cell.length_c   1.000
_cell.angle_alpha   90.00
_cell.angle_beta   90.00
_cell.angle_gamma   90.00
#
_symmetry.space_group_name_H-M   'P 1'
#
loop_
_entity.id
_entity.type
_entity.pdbx_description
1 polymer ?
#
loop_
_entity_poly.entity_id
_entity_poly.type
_entity_poly.pdbx_seq_one_letter_code
_entity_poly.pdbx_strand_id
1 'polypeptide(L)'
;MTLPDRLGGWKVKRFNKLGGNLAGPSGAVKSDGHLTRFNRHRKTATEERGQVAVGMKAVAVKAGVSLATVSNVLNHPDIVAPSTRRRVQRAIDALGFVRNESARQLRAGRSRFIGLLMLDIGNPFFTDVALGAEQAAEEAGYAVVLCDSRQDLEREGRYLALLEEQRVEGILLSPVAVSGTRLDQIRRRGTPVVLVDRRSRSRGECFVAVDDVLGGDIAVSHLLDGGHQRLAFVGGSFDIRQVQDRYEGAVAALVRAGRRQDELAVITTALLTLECGQRAGRQIADLPRTRRPTAAFCANDLLALGLLQEMTRRGVRVPQDLAIVGYDDIAFAAGAAVPLSSVRQPRAELGRTAAQLLLEEARAPEQHRHRRVVFKPELVVRASSARAVTGHRKNAAS
;
A
#
# COMPACT_ATOMS: atom_id res chain seq x y z
N MET A 1 23.24 -16.70 28.18
CA MET A 1 23.49 -17.81 27.25
C MET A 1 23.45 -17.22 25.85
N THR A 2 24.64 -16.89 25.37
CA THR A 2 24.93 -16.14 24.14
C THR A 2 24.86 -17.07 22.95
N LEU A 3 24.04 -16.73 21.96
CA LEU A 3 23.99 -17.40 20.65
C LEU A 3 25.20 -16.97 19.81
N PRO A 4 25.86 -17.90 19.07
CA PRO A 4 27.02 -17.58 18.29
C PRO A 4 26.66 -16.93 16.94
N ASP A 5 27.34 -15.83 16.66
CA ASP A 5 27.50 -15.24 15.33
C ASP A 5 28.17 -16.23 14.38
N ARG A 6 27.44 -16.76 13.42
CA ARG A 6 27.98 -17.36 12.18
C ARG A 6 27.01 -17.18 11.02
N LEU A 7 26.99 -16.01 10.43
CA LEU A 7 26.52 -15.81 9.07
C LEU A 7 27.69 -16.03 8.13
N GLY A 8 27.80 -17.26 7.63
CA GLY A 8 28.77 -17.64 6.60
C GLY A 8 28.57 -16.81 5.34
N GLY A 9 29.65 -16.23 4.84
CA GLY A 9 29.71 -15.33 3.72
C GLY A 9 29.12 -15.90 2.44
N TRP A 10 28.02 -15.34 2.01
CA TRP A 10 27.44 -15.52 0.69
C TRP A 10 28.03 -14.50 -0.27
N LYS A 11 28.85 -14.96 -1.23
CA LYS A 11 29.24 -14.13 -2.38
C LYS A 11 28.03 -13.93 -3.27
N VAL A 12 27.35 -12.81 -3.10
CA VAL A 12 26.39 -12.28 -4.06
C VAL A 12 27.19 -11.93 -5.31
N LYS A 13 27.02 -12.69 -6.39
CA LYS A 13 27.50 -12.29 -7.72
C LYS A 13 26.71 -11.06 -8.16
N ARG A 14 27.26 -9.89 -7.88
CA ARG A 14 26.81 -8.65 -8.51
C ARG A 14 27.12 -8.73 -10.00
N PHE A 15 26.11 -8.85 -10.81
CA PHE A 15 26.22 -8.53 -12.22
C PHE A 15 26.25 -7.01 -12.35
N ASN A 16 27.48 -6.51 -12.50
CA ASN A 16 27.75 -5.09 -12.71
C ASN A 16 27.70 -4.78 -14.20
N LYS A 17 26.94 -3.72 -14.53
CA LYS A 17 27.13 -2.78 -15.65
C LYS A 17 27.52 -3.36 -17.02
N LEU A 18 26.56 -3.31 -17.92
CA LEU A 18 26.86 -2.97 -19.31
C LEU A 18 26.42 -1.52 -19.52
N GLY A 19 27.38 -0.61 -19.34
CA GLY A 19 27.29 0.78 -19.80
C GLY A 19 27.51 0.81 -21.30
N GLY A 20 26.44 1.05 -22.05
CA GLY A 20 26.53 1.36 -23.48
C GLY A 20 26.47 2.87 -23.65
N ASN A 21 27.61 3.49 -23.91
CA ASN A 21 27.73 4.84 -24.46
C ASN A 21 27.10 4.86 -25.85
N LEU A 22 26.03 5.62 -26.02
CA LEU A 22 25.56 6.07 -27.31
C LEU A 22 25.82 7.59 -27.41
N ALA A 23 26.99 7.92 -27.97
CA ALA A 23 27.27 9.24 -28.50
C ALA A 23 26.56 9.37 -29.85
N GLY A 24 25.58 10.26 -29.96
CA GLY A 24 24.97 10.67 -31.21
C GLY A 24 25.57 12.00 -31.66
N PRO A 25 25.64 12.26 -32.97
CA PRO A 25 26.43 13.35 -33.53
C PRO A 25 25.73 14.69 -33.37
N SER A 26 26.53 15.72 -33.04
CA SER A 26 26.20 17.14 -33.07
C SER A 26 25.93 17.59 -34.49
N GLY A 27 24.69 17.92 -34.84
CA GLY A 27 24.30 18.65 -36.01
C GLY A 27 23.96 20.09 -35.65
N ALA A 28 24.85 21.00 -35.93
CA ALA A 28 24.58 22.45 -35.84
C ALA A 28 23.65 22.86 -36.97
N VAL A 29 22.43 23.30 -36.65
CA VAL A 29 21.55 24.02 -37.59
C VAL A 29 21.60 25.50 -37.24
N LYS A 30 22.19 26.30 -38.15
CA LYS A 30 22.06 27.75 -38.19
C LYS A 30 20.60 28.08 -38.54
N SER A 31 19.93 28.90 -37.78
CA SER A 31 18.69 29.54 -38.16
C SER A 31 18.90 31.03 -38.20
N ASP A 32 18.78 31.54 -39.41
CA ASP A 32 18.71 32.96 -39.73
C ASP A 32 17.45 33.59 -39.14
N GLY A 33 17.61 34.88 -38.82
CA GLY A 33 16.62 35.68 -38.14
C GLY A 33 15.36 35.99 -38.93
N HIS A 34 14.28 36.11 -38.17
CA HIS A 34 13.20 37.03 -38.46
C HIS A 34 12.59 37.53 -37.14
N LEU A 35 13.08 38.73 -36.76
CA LEU A 35 12.43 39.56 -35.77
C LEU A 35 11.18 40.19 -36.42
N THR A 36 10.00 39.69 -36.11
CA THR A 36 8.74 40.40 -36.34
C THR A 36 8.11 40.77 -35.00
N ARG A 37 8.01 42.06 -34.84
CA ARG A 37 7.32 42.83 -33.80
C ARG A 37 5.94 42.21 -33.47
N PHE A 38 5.74 41.77 -32.24
CA PHE A 38 4.43 41.77 -31.58
C PHE A 38 4.51 42.57 -30.28
N ASN A 39 4.36 43.90 -30.48
CA ASN A 39 4.13 44.81 -29.37
C ASN A 39 2.80 45.50 -29.65
N ARG A 40 1.72 45.01 -29.00
CA ARG A 40 0.48 45.76 -28.66
C ARG A 40 -0.60 44.71 -28.32
N HIS A 41 -0.73 44.44 -27.03
CA HIS A 41 -1.99 44.29 -26.29
C HIS A 41 -1.65 43.81 -24.87
N ARG A 42 -1.06 44.74 -24.13
CA ARG A 42 -0.83 44.58 -22.69
C ARG A 42 -1.63 45.67 -21.98
N LYS A 43 -2.94 45.52 -22.03
CA LYS A 43 -3.91 46.22 -21.15
C LYS A 43 -5.24 45.48 -21.34
N THR A 44 -5.58 44.53 -20.48
CA THR A 44 -6.91 44.03 -20.05
C THR A 44 -6.86 42.62 -19.48
N ALA A 45 -5.83 42.26 -18.70
CA ALA A 45 -5.77 40.99 -17.99
C ALA A 45 -5.43 41.17 -16.49
N THR A 46 -5.91 42.28 -15.89
CA THR A 46 -5.60 42.59 -14.48
C THR A 46 -6.85 42.71 -13.61
N GLU A 47 -8.03 42.27 -14.08
CA GLU A 47 -9.27 42.37 -13.31
C GLU A 47 -9.93 41.04 -12.93
N GLU A 48 -9.35 39.87 -13.23
CA GLU A 48 -9.96 38.56 -12.86
C GLU A 48 -9.18 37.76 -11.81
N ARG A 49 -8.34 38.40 -10.99
CA ARG A 49 -7.73 37.71 -9.83
C ARG A 49 -7.97 38.46 -8.55
N GLY A 50 -9.21 38.45 -8.12
CA GLY A 50 -9.62 39.08 -6.87
C GLY A 50 -10.99 38.63 -6.41
N GLN A 51 -11.38 37.37 -6.57
CA GLN A 51 -12.45 36.82 -5.76
C GLN A 51 -11.91 36.70 -4.32
N VAL A 52 -12.09 37.80 -3.56
CA VAL A 52 -11.89 37.80 -2.12
C VAL A 52 -12.76 36.67 -1.56
N ALA A 53 -12.10 35.64 -1.02
CA ALA A 53 -12.80 34.50 -0.42
C ALA A 53 -13.86 35.05 0.54
N VAL A 54 -15.14 34.72 0.28
CA VAL A 54 -16.27 35.18 1.09
C VAL A 54 -16.04 34.70 2.53
N GLY A 55 -15.88 35.64 3.47
CA GLY A 55 -15.64 35.34 4.88
C GLY A 55 -16.93 35.21 5.69
N MET A 56 -16.86 34.63 6.88
CA MET A 56 -17.99 34.53 7.83
C MET A 56 -18.65 35.89 8.10
N LYS A 57 -17.92 37.00 8.03
CA LYS A 57 -18.43 38.35 8.20
C LYS A 57 -19.46 38.72 7.11
N ALA A 58 -19.23 38.34 5.87
CA ALA A 58 -20.18 38.53 4.78
C ALA A 58 -21.45 37.71 4.96
N VAL A 59 -21.31 36.46 5.45
CA VAL A 59 -22.47 35.61 5.80
C VAL A 59 -23.31 36.26 6.94
N ALA A 60 -22.66 36.76 7.98
CA ALA A 60 -23.31 37.42 9.10
C ALA A 60 -24.13 38.65 8.65
N VAL A 61 -23.55 39.50 7.80
CA VAL A 61 -24.20 40.67 7.21
C VAL A 61 -25.43 40.25 6.39
N LYS A 62 -25.22 39.26 5.44
CA LYS A 62 -26.31 38.80 4.58
C LYS A 62 -27.46 38.11 5.33
N ALA A 63 -27.11 37.38 6.39
CA ALA A 63 -28.11 36.70 7.25
C ALA A 63 -28.74 37.64 8.31
N GLY A 64 -28.27 38.86 8.50
CA GLY A 64 -28.74 39.79 9.52
C GLY A 64 -28.54 39.25 10.94
N VAL A 65 -27.38 38.64 11.23
CA VAL A 65 -27.05 38.08 12.54
C VAL A 65 -25.60 38.44 12.93
N SER A 66 -25.25 38.21 14.20
CA SER A 66 -23.88 38.41 14.66
C SER A 66 -22.93 37.34 14.10
N LEU A 67 -21.63 37.65 14.05
CA LEU A 67 -20.58 36.70 13.69
C LEU A 67 -20.59 35.47 14.62
N ALA A 68 -20.86 35.69 15.92
CA ALA A 68 -20.99 34.61 16.90
C ALA A 68 -22.18 33.70 16.58
N THR A 69 -23.30 34.23 16.10
CA THR A 69 -24.46 33.43 15.67
C THR A 69 -24.12 32.58 14.46
N VAL A 70 -23.38 33.11 13.43
CA VAL A 70 -22.90 32.31 12.30
C VAL A 70 -21.97 31.22 12.79
N SER A 71 -21.05 31.53 13.70
CA SER A 71 -20.16 30.54 14.29
C SER A 71 -20.91 29.43 15.01
N ASN A 72 -21.94 29.79 15.78
CA ASN A 72 -22.78 28.82 16.49
C ASN A 72 -23.58 27.94 15.53
N VAL A 73 -24.13 28.49 14.44
CA VAL A 73 -24.83 27.68 13.42
C VAL A 73 -23.88 26.66 12.80
N LEU A 74 -22.62 27.02 12.59
CA LEU A 74 -21.63 26.16 11.98
C LEU A 74 -21.03 25.11 12.94
N ASN A 75 -20.97 25.41 14.26
CA ASN A 75 -20.28 24.55 15.23
C ASN A 75 -21.22 23.84 16.20
N HIS A 76 -22.34 24.49 16.56
CA HIS A 76 -23.30 24.07 17.57
C HIS A 76 -24.73 24.35 17.09
N PRO A 77 -25.16 23.72 15.97
CA PRO A 77 -26.46 24.00 15.36
C PRO A 77 -27.62 23.76 16.32
N ASP A 78 -27.44 22.84 17.26
CA ASP A 78 -28.52 22.45 18.21
C ASP A 78 -28.89 23.54 19.18
N ILE A 79 -27.99 24.46 19.53
CA ILE A 79 -28.25 25.59 20.42
C ILE A 79 -28.85 26.79 19.69
N VAL A 80 -29.01 26.77 18.37
CA VAL A 80 -29.52 27.87 17.56
C VAL A 80 -30.93 27.58 17.08
N ALA A 81 -31.82 28.58 17.25
CA ALA A 81 -33.22 28.48 16.82
C ALA A 81 -33.32 28.06 15.34
N PRO A 82 -34.25 27.13 14.96
CA PRO A 82 -34.39 26.60 13.61
C PRO A 82 -34.56 27.66 12.53
N SER A 83 -35.29 28.76 12.82
CA SER A 83 -35.48 29.88 11.90
C SER A 83 -34.19 30.63 11.60
N THR A 84 -33.35 30.86 12.60
CA THR A 84 -32.05 31.51 12.47
C THR A 84 -31.10 30.61 11.72
N ARG A 85 -31.05 29.31 11.98
CA ARG A 85 -30.26 28.34 11.28
C ARG A 85 -30.59 28.33 9.78
N ARG A 86 -31.87 28.25 9.39
CA ARG A 86 -32.29 28.32 7.98
C ARG A 86 -31.90 29.64 7.32
N ARG A 87 -31.95 30.77 8.02
CA ARG A 87 -31.55 32.08 7.49
C ARG A 87 -30.05 32.15 7.22
N VAL A 88 -29.22 31.65 8.12
CA VAL A 88 -27.77 31.59 7.95
C VAL A 88 -27.42 30.61 6.83
N GLN A 89 -28.05 29.43 6.76
CA GLN A 89 -27.79 28.46 5.69
C GLN A 89 -28.07 29.04 4.32
N ARG A 90 -29.21 29.71 4.14
CA ARG A 90 -29.52 30.40 2.87
C ARG A 90 -28.48 31.46 2.50
N ALA A 91 -27.93 32.18 3.48
CA ALA A 91 -26.90 33.17 3.24
C ALA A 91 -25.56 32.50 2.82
N ILE A 92 -25.21 31.36 3.42
CA ILE A 92 -24.05 30.54 3.06
C ILE A 92 -24.17 30.07 1.60
N ASP A 93 -25.31 29.46 1.25
CA ASP A 93 -25.55 28.91 -0.10
C ASP A 93 -25.54 30.05 -1.16
N ALA A 94 -26.18 31.17 -0.87
CA ALA A 94 -26.28 32.31 -1.79
C ALA A 94 -24.95 33.06 -1.99
N LEU A 95 -24.00 32.95 -1.06
CA LEU A 95 -22.67 33.56 -1.16
C LEU A 95 -21.61 32.59 -1.66
N GLY A 96 -21.93 31.31 -1.78
CA GLY A 96 -20.93 30.27 -2.05
C GLY A 96 -19.87 30.23 -0.94
N PHE A 97 -20.26 30.51 0.32
CA PHE A 97 -19.32 30.54 1.42
C PHE A 97 -18.81 29.13 1.73
N VAL A 98 -17.54 28.90 1.47
CA VAL A 98 -16.83 27.71 1.91
C VAL A 98 -16.11 28.03 3.23
N ARG A 99 -16.37 27.21 4.23
CA ARG A 99 -15.73 27.36 5.55
C ARG A 99 -14.21 27.26 5.40
N ASN A 100 -13.50 28.26 5.86
CA ASN A 100 -12.05 28.20 5.90
C ASN A 100 -11.59 27.24 7.03
N GLU A 101 -11.29 26.02 6.66
CA GLU A 101 -10.86 24.97 7.58
C GLU A 101 -9.51 25.33 8.23
N SER A 102 -8.63 26.04 7.52
CA SER A 102 -7.35 26.52 8.07
C SER A 102 -7.53 27.45 9.27
N ALA A 103 -8.57 28.31 9.26
CA ALA A 103 -8.88 29.17 10.39
C ALA A 103 -9.45 28.38 11.59
N ARG A 104 -10.06 27.23 11.36
CA ARG A 104 -10.50 26.30 12.38
C ARG A 104 -9.33 25.50 12.95
N GLN A 105 -8.46 24.99 12.10
CA GLN A 105 -7.23 24.29 12.48
C GLN A 105 -6.34 25.15 13.38
N LEU A 106 -6.23 26.46 13.08
CA LEU A 106 -5.50 27.41 13.94
C LEU A 106 -6.08 27.53 15.36
N ARG A 107 -7.40 27.35 15.52
CA ARG A 107 -8.05 27.39 16.84
C ARG A 107 -8.08 26.04 17.53
N ALA A 108 -8.26 24.95 16.77
CA ALA A 108 -8.36 23.58 17.29
C ALA A 108 -6.98 22.91 17.43
N GLY A 109 -5.93 23.44 16.81
CA GLY A 109 -4.57 22.90 16.82
C GLY A 109 -4.33 21.70 15.91
N ARG A 110 -5.40 21.04 15.43
CA ARG A 110 -5.35 19.84 14.58
C ARG A 110 -6.36 19.87 13.43
N SER A 111 -6.09 19.13 12.35
CA SER A 111 -6.99 19.00 11.21
C SER A 111 -7.96 17.83 11.41
N ARG A 112 -9.04 17.76 10.58
CA ARG A 112 -9.92 16.59 10.51
C ARG A 112 -9.44 15.56 9.49
N PHE A 113 -8.15 15.48 9.27
CA PHE A 113 -7.55 14.51 8.37
C PHE A 113 -6.65 13.55 9.13
N ILE A 114 -6.67 12.29 8.75
CA ILE A 114 -5.61 11.33 9.06
C ILE A 114 -4.80 11.05 7.79
N GLY A 115 -3.49 10.92 7.93
CA GLY A 115 -2.61 10.52 6.85
C GLY A 115 -2.57 9.00 6.74
N LEU A 116 -2.67 8.45 5.52
CA LEU A 116 -2.39 7.05 5.24
C LEU A 116 -1.29 6.97 4.19
N LEU A 117 -0.09 6.62 4.61
CA LEU A 117 1.08 6.48 3.76
C LEU A 117 1.38 5.00 3.52
N MET A 118 1.25 4.58 2.26
CA MET A 118 1.33 3.19 1.81
C MET A 118 2.55 2.95 0.93
N LEU A 119 2.95 1.67 0.81
CA LEU A 119 4.07 1.25 -0.03
C LEU A 119 3.79 1.38 -1.54
N ASP A 120 2.56 1.06 -1.97
CA ASP A 120 2.20 1.03 -3.39
C ASP A 120 0.67 1.04 -3.55
N ILE A 121 0.12 2.20 -3.92
CA ILE A 121 -1.32 2.35 -4.18
C ILE A 121 -1.79 1.56 -5.43
N GLY A 122 -0.86 1.19 -6.30
CA GLY A 122 -1.15 0.36 -7.47
C GLY A 122 -1.45 -1.10 -7.12
N ASN A 123 -1.10 -1.56 -5.92
CA ASN A 123 -1.51 -2.88 -5.43
C ASN A 123 -2.91 -2.81 -4.78
N PRO A 124 -3.93 -3.52 -5.31
CA PRO A 124 -5.27 -3.55 -4.75
C PRO A 124 -5.36 -3.93 -3.26
N PHE A 125 -4.37 -4.64 -2.73
CA PHE A 125 -4.25 -4.90 -1.30
C PHE A 125 -4.30 -3.59 -0.50
N PHE A 126 -3.48 -2.61 -0.86
CA PHE A 126 -3.44 -1.32 -0.16
C PHE A 126 -4.70 -0.47 -0.40
N THR A 127 -5.35 -0.63 -1.56
CA THR A 127 -6.64 0.03 -1.82
C THR A 127 -7.72 -0.48 -0.86
N ASP A 128 -7.79 -1.80 -0.62
CA ASP A 128 -8.74 -2.39 0.31
C ASP A 128 -8.43 -2.01 1.77
N VAL A 129 -7.15 -1.91 2.14
CA VAL A 129 -6.71 -1.37 3.45
C VAL A 129 -7.16 0.08 3.60
N ALA A 130 -6.99 0.89 2.53
CA ALA A 130 -7.42 2.30 2.55
C ALA A 130 -8.92 2.45 2.72
N LEU A 131 -9.73 1.63 2.04
CA LEU A 131 -11.19 1.62 2.19
C LEU A 131 -11.61 1.28 3.63
N GLY A 132 -10.97 0.31 4.26
CA GLY A 132 -11.24 -0.03 5.66
C GLY A 132 -10.87 1.10 6.63
N ALA A 133 -9.75 1.77 6.39
CA ALA A 133 -9.31 2.92 7.19
C ALA A 133 -10.23 4.13 6.98
N GLU A 134 -10.62 4.40 5.74
CA GLU A 134 -11.52 5.50 5.37
C GLU A 134 -12.87 5.35 6.04
N GLN A 135 -13.48 4.17 6.00
CA GLN A 135 -14.75 3.90 6.64
C GLN A 135 -14.72 4.16 8.15
N ALA A 136 -13.67 3.72 8.85
CA ALA A 136 -13.51 3.99 10.27
C ALA A 136 -13.26 5.47 10.58
N ALA A 137 -12.54 6.16 9.70
CA ALA A 137 -12.30 7.60 9.81
C ALA A 137 -13.59 8.40 9.61
N GLU A 138 -14.41 8.07 8.60
CA GLU A 138 -15.68 8.71 8.30
C GLU A 138 -16.66 8.57 9.47
N GLU A 139 -16.82 7.37 10.03
CA GLU A 139 -17.64 7.10 11.23
C GLU A 139 -17.25 8.00 12.42
N ALA A 140 -15.98 8.40 12.49
CA ALA A 140 -15.45 9.29 13.52
C ALA A 140 -15.41 10.77 13.12
N GLY A 141 -15.86 11.13 11.91
CA GLY A 141 -15.90 12.50 11.39
C GLY A 141 -14.56 13.01 10.87
N TYR A 142 -13.68 12.12 10.42
CA TYR A 142 -12.39 12.41 9.78
C TYR A 142 -12.40 12.00 8.31
N ALA A 143 -11.52 12.61 7.52
CA ALA A 143 -11.20 12.19 6.16
C ALA A 143 -9.77 11.64 6.08
N VAL A 144 -9.50 10.81 5.08
CA VAL A 144 -8.19 10.18 4.86
C VAL A 144 -7.46 10.86 3.71
N VAL A 145 -6.21 11.24 3.94
CA VAL A 145 -5.28 11.69 2.91
C VAL A 145 -4.37 10.53 2.55
N LEU A 146 -4.51 10.03 1.31
CA LEU A 146 -3.70 8.94 0.81
C LEU A 146 -2.36 9.45 0.26
N CYS A 147 -1.26 8.82 0.67
CA CYS A 147 0.08 9.06 0.16
C CYS A 147 0.70 7.74 -0.26
N ASP A 148 1.46 7.77 -1.35
CA ASP A 148 2.11 6.59 -1.93
C ASP A 148 3.62 6.78 -1.95
N SER A 149 4.36 5.97 -1.18
CA SER A 149 5.82 6.03 -1.12
C SER A 149 6.48 5.41 -2.35
N ARG A 150 5.79 4.54 -3.11
CA ARG A 150 6.34 3.74 -4.21
C ARG A 150 7.58 2.95 -3.81
N GLN A 151 7.62 2.47 -2.58
CA GLN A 151 8.76 1.75 -2.02
C GLN A 151 10.06 2.59 -1.99
N ASP A 152 9.93 3.94 -2.02
CA ASP A 152 11.04 4.90 -2.00
C ASP A 152 11.11 5.60 -0.64
N LEU A 153 12.24 5.46 0.05
CA LEU A 153 12.45 5.97 1.41
C LEU A 153 12.50 7.52 1.46
N GLU A 154 13.05 8.17 0.43
CA GLU A 154 13.08 9.64 0.39
C GLU A 154 11.68 10.20 0.20
N ARG A 155 10.89 9.53 -0.66
CA ARG A 155 9.49 9.89 -0.89
C ARG A 155 8.65 9.69 0.36
N GLU A 156 8.84 8.59 1.08
CA GLU A 156 8.23 8.36 2.39
C GLU A 156 8.55 9.53 3.34
N GLY A 157 9.83 9.91 3.43
CA GLY A 157 10.28 11.02 4.26
C GLY A 157 9.63 12.36 3.89
N ARG A 158 9.46 12.66 2.61
CA ARG A 158 8.79 13.90 2.16
C ARG A 158 7.32 13.92 2.53
N TYR A 159 6.60 12.82 2.36
CA TYR A 159 5.19 12.76 2.73
C TYR A 159 4.97 12.82 4.25
N LEU A 160 5.83 12.18 5.05
CA LEU A 160 5.76 12.30 6.50
C LEU A 160 5.93 13.77 6.94
N ALA A 161 6.88 14.52 6.34
CA ALA A 161 7.03 15.94 6.62
C ALA A 161 5.78 16.75 6.25
N LEU A 162 5.22 16.51 5.05
CA LEU A 162 4.01 17.17 4.58
C LEU A 162 2.81 16.92 5.51
N LEU A 163 2.60 15.68 5.94
CA LEU A 163 1.52 15.32 6.86
C LEU A 163 1.69 16.01 8.23
N GLU A 164 2.92 16.12 8.73
CA GLU A 164 3.21 16.89 9.96
C GLU A 164 2.89 18.39 9.75
N GLU A 165 3.31 18.98 8.64
CA GLU A 165 3.04 20.39 8.30
C GLU A 165 1.54 20.67 8.21
N GLN A 166 0.76 19.72 7.65
CA GLN A 166 -0.70 19.79 7.58
C GLN A 166 -1.39 19.49 8.90
N ARG A 167 -0.63 19.19 9.97
CA ARG A 167 -1.13 18.90 11.32
C ARG A 167 -2.25 17.85 11.31
N VAL A 168 -2.05 16.77 10.56
CA VAL A 168 -3.01 15.66 10.55
C VAL A 168 -3.22 15.12 11.97
N GLU A 169 -4.41 14.58 12.24
CA GLU A 169 -4.76 14.02 13.54
C GLU A 169 -3.83 12.87 13.95
N GLY A 170 -3.37 12.11 12.96
CA GLY A 170 -2.40 11.04 13.11
C GLY A 170 -2.03 10.41 11.77
N ILE A 171 -1.10 9.48 11.78
CA ILE A 171 -0.55 8.85 10.57
C ILE A 171 -0.66 7.33 10.67
N LEU A 172 -1.32 6.71 9.69
CA LEU A 172 -1.24 5.29 9.38
C LEU A 172 -0.08 5.08 8.41
N LEU A 173 0.86 4.23 8.74
CA LEU A 173 2.08 4.07 7.96
C LEU A 173 2.38 2.60 7.65
N SER A 174 2.44 2.26 6.36
CA SER A 174 3.10 1.04 5.90
C SER A 174 4.52 1.40 5.44
N PRO A 175 5.55 1.21 6.29
CA PRO A 175 6.86 1.79 6.07
C PRO A 175 7.68 1.00 5.05
N VAL A 176 8.47 1.71 4.24
CA VAL A 176 9.49 1.11 3.36
C VAL A 176 10.60 0.47 4.22
N ALA A 177 11.15 1.27 5.14
CA ALA A 177 12.11 0.79 6.14
C ALA A 177 11.81 1.42 7.48
N VAL A 178 12.03 0.69 8.58
CA VAL A 178 11.83 1.24 9.92
C VAL A 178 13.02 2.12 10.29
N SER A 179 12.89 3.42 10.03
CA SER A 179 13.75 4.45 10.64
C SER A 179 13.13 4.86 11.98
N GLY A 180 13.51 4.17 13.07
CA GLY A 180 12.95 4.44 14.40
C GLY A 180 13.06 5.89 14.81
N THR A 181 14.19 6.54 14.54
CA THR A 181 14.47 7.93 14.95
C THR A 181 13.48 8.94 14.39
N ARG A 182 13.04 8.81 13.12
CA ARG A 182 12.07 9.75 12.52
C ARG A 182 10.67 9.56 13.09
N LEU A 183 10.21 8.33 13.21
CA LEU A 183 8.88 8.04 13.78
C LEU A 183 8.81 8.47 15.24
N ASP A 184 9.89 8.27 16.00
CA ASP A 184 9.99 8.76 17.39
C ASP A 184 9.92 10.28 17.47
N GLN A 185 10.52 11.00 16.53
CA GLN A 185 10.44 12.46 16.47
C GLN A 185 8.99 12.92 16.20
N ILE A 186 8.28 12.28 15.25
CA ILE A 186 6.88 12.59 14.93
C ILE A 186 6.00 12.38 16.18
N ARG A 187 6.16 11.24 16.85
CA ARG A 187 5.41 10.92 18.08
C ARG A 187 5.70 11.89 19.22
N ARG A 188 6.97 12.27 19.45
CA ARG A 188 7.37 13.26 20.47
C ARG A 188 6.76 14.63 20.22
N ARG A 189 6.43 14.97 18.96
CA ARG A 189 5.70 16.21 18.60
C ARG A 189 4.19 16.08 18.80
N GLY A 190 3.72 14.93 19.26
CA GLY A 190 2.32 14.68 19.60
C GLY A 190 1.46 14.19 18.44
N THR A 191 2.05 13.75 17.33
CA THR A 191 1.32 13.11 16.24
C THR A 191 1.38 11.59 16.39
N PRO A 192 0.26 10.90 16.71
CA PRO A 192 0.24 9.45 16.83
C PRO A 192 0.53 8.77 15.49
N VAL A 193 1.25 7.65 15.54
CA VAL A 193 1.61 6.85 14.36
C VAL A 193 1.33 5.39 14.63
N VAL A 194 0.43 4.80 13.84
CA VAL A 194 0.15 3.37 13.86
C VAL A 194 0.76 2.71 12.63
N LEU A 195 1.53 1.65 12.83
CA LEU A 195 2.09 0.89 11.72
C LEU A 195 1.03 -0.06 11.15
N VAL A 196 0.95 -0.09 9.82
CA VAL A 196 0.02 -0.92 9.07
C VAL A 196 0.80 -1.91 8.21
N ASP A 197 0.38 -3.17 8.20
CA ASP A 197 1.04 -4.25 7.46
C ASP A 197 2.52 -4.42 7.85
N ARG A 198 2.84 -4.07 9.10
CA ARG A 198 4.23 -4.11 9.60
C ARG A 198 4.25 -4.42 11.09
N ARG A 199 4.99 -5.45 11.48
CA ARG A 199 5.26 -5.73 12.89
C ARG A 199 6.39 -4.84 13.42
N SER A 200 6.25 -4.41 14.66
CA SER A 200 7.31 -3.71 15.40
C SER A 200 7.71 -4.48 16.66
N ARG A 201 8.98 -4.31 17.02
CA ARG A 201 9.50 -4.81 18.30
C ARG A 201 9.36 -3.80 19.44
N SER A 202 9.15 -2.52 19.13
CA SER A 202 8.95 -1.46 20.13
C SER A 202 7.67 -1.68 20.92
N ARG A 203 7.72 -1.41 22.23
CA ARG A 203 6.54 -1.49 23.10
C ARG A 203 5.73 -0.19 23.13
N GLY A 204 6.31 0.91 22.66
CA GLY A 204 5.72 2.23 22.67
C GLY A 204 5.01 2.60 21.37
N GLU A 205 4.46 1.63 20.63
CA GLU A 205 3.74 1.90 19.38
C GLU A 205 2.67 0.85 19.08
N CYS A 206 1.57 1.29 18.49
CA CYS A 206 0.56 0.42 17.92
C CYS A 206 0.99 -0.08 16.55
N PHE A 207 0.65 -1.34 16.27
CA PHE A 207 0.71 -1.86 14.92
C PHE A 207 -0.42 -2.85 14.64
N VAL A 208 -0.79 -2.92 13.37
CA VAL A 208 -1.71 -3.93 12.83
C VAL A 208 -1.00 -4.62 11.67
N ALA A 209 -0.85 -5.92 11.75
CA ALA A 209 -0.10 -6.72 10.77
C ALA A 209 -0.75 -8.08 10.57
N VAL A 210 -0.26 -8.81 9.57
CA VAL A 210 -0.59 -10.22 9.35
C VAL A 210 0.60 -11.09 9.75
N ASP A 211 0.35 -12.35 10.02
CA ASP A 211 1.40 -13.34 10.23
C ASP A 211 1.97 -13.82 8.91
N ASP A 212 2.88 -13.01 8.32
CA ASP A 212 3.49 -13.29 7.03
C ASP A 212 4.36 -14.54 7.04
N VAL A 213 4.97 -14.89 8.18
CA VAL A 213 5.71 -16.16 8.34
C VAL A 213 4.77 -17.33 8.22
N LEU A 214 3.63 -17.29 8.93
CA LEU A 214 2.59 -18.32 8.80
C LEU A 214 2.06 -18.35 7.35
N GLY A 215 1.89 -17.18 6.72
CA GLY A 215 1.41 -17.09 5.33
C GLY A 215 2.35 -17.78 4.33
N GLY A 216 3.64 -17.56 4.45
CA GLY A 216 4.65 -18.23 3.63
C GLY A 216 4.70 -19.74 3.88
N ASP A 217 4.57 -20.14 5.15
CA ASP A 217 4.53 -21.53 5.56
C ASP A 217 3.34 -22.27 4.92
N ILE A 218 2.11 -21.78 5.08
CA ILE A 218 0.92 -22.44 4.52
C ILE A 218 0.94 -22.50 2.99
N ALA A 219 1.49 -21.47 2.32
CA ALA A 219 1.61 -21.46 0.86
C ALA A 219 2.54 -22.57 0.36
N VAL A 220 3.72 -22.72 0.96
CA VAL A 220 4.71 -23.72 0.53
C VAL A 220 4.35 -25.11 1.01
N SER A 221 3.75 -25.26 2.20
CA SER A 221 3.20 -26.55 2.65
C SER A 221 2.18 -27.10 1.66
N HIS A 222 1.24 -26.26 1.19
CA HIS A 222 0.26 -26.64 0.18
C HIS A 222 0.91 -27.17 -1.11
N LEU A 223 1.96 -26.51 -1.58
CA LEU A 223 2.69 -26.95 -2.77
C LEU A 223 3.44 -28.26 -2.54
N LEU A 224 4.03 -28.44 -1.37
CA LEU A 224 4.70 -29.70 -0.99
C LEU A 224 3.70 -30.85 -0.88
N ASP A 225 2.54 -30.64 -0.27
CA ASP A 225 1.44 -31.59 -0.18
C ASP A 225 0.87 -31.95 -1.55
N GLY A 226 0.98 -31.02 -2.53
CA GLY A 226 0.72 -31.24 -3.94
C GLY A 226 1.72 -32.16 -4.63
N GLY A 227 2.83 -32.55 -3.96
CA GLY A 227 3.89 -33.44 -4.47
C GLY A 227 4.96 -32.71 -5.28
N HIS A 228 4.98 -31.37 -5.26
CA HIS A 228 5.98 -30.60 -5.99
C HIS A 228 7.35 -30.69 -5.34
N GLN A 229 8.36 -31.08 -6.15
CA GLN A 229 9.73 -31.24 -5.68
C GLN A 229 10.64 -30.07 -6.02
N ARG A 230 10.37 -29.34 -7.10
CA ARG A 230 11.14 -28.17 -7.53
C ARG A 230 10.29 -26.94 -7.33
N LEU A 231 10.63 -26.17 -6.31
CA LEU A 231 9.89 -25.00 -5.86
C LEU A 231 10.66 -23.73 -6.16
N ALA A 232 9.97 -22.66 -6.50
CA ALA A 232 10.54 -21.32 -6.59
C ALA A 232 9.79 -20.38 -5.66
N PHE A 233 10.52 -19.46 -5.05
CA PHE A 233 9.99 -18.25 -4.43
C PHE A 233 10.23 -17.09 -5.38
N VAL A 234 9.16 -16.39 -5.78
CA VAL A 234 9.23 -15.19 -6.62
C VAL A 234 8.90 -14.00 -5.74
N GLY A 235 9.91 -13.19 -5.40
CA GLY A 235 9.76 -12.09 -4.46
C GLY A 235 10.43 -10.80 -4.92
N GLY A 236 10.08 -9.69 -4.28
CA GLY A 236 10.71 -8.38 -4.46
C GLY A 236 12.03 -8.25 -3.71
N SER A 237 12.41 -7.00 -3.44
CA SER A 237 13.57 -6.73 -2.59
C SER A 237 13.36 -7.33 -1.19
N PHE A 238 14.40 -7.98 -0.67
CA PHE A 238 14.44 -8.43 0.73
C PHE A 238 14.62 -7.27 1.72
N ASP A 239 14.69 -6.01 1.27
CA ASP A 239 14.59 -4.85 2.16
C ASP A 239 13.15 -4.67 2.67
N ILE A 240 12.16 -5.22 1.96
CA ILE A 240 10.75 -5.25 2.37
C ILE A 240 10.55 -6.40 3.37
N ARG A 241 10.23 -6.06 4.60
CA ARG A 241 10.12 -7.05 5.71
C ARG A 241 9.06 -8.12 5.43
N GLN A 242 7.94 -7.78 4.85
CA GLN A 242 6.89 -8.74 4.48
C GLN A 242 7.41 -9.81 3.52
N VAL A 243 8.26 -9.42 2.55
CA VAL A 243 8.91 -10.37 1.64
C VAL A 243 9.85 -11.31 2.38
N GLN A 244 10.63 -10.77 3.36
CA GLN A 244 11.49 -11.58 4.21
C GLN A 244 10.67 -12.59 5.01
N ASP A 245 9.60 -12.14 5.69
CA ASP A 245 8.78 -12.96 6.57
C ASP A 245 8.08 -14.08 5.76
N ARG A 246 7.54 -13.77 4.57
CA ARG A 246 6.95 -14.76 3.64
C ARG A 246 7.98 -15.79 3.17
N TYR A 247 9.19 -15.34 2.86
CA TYR A 247 10.29 -16.24 2.52
C TYR A 247 10.74 -17.10 3.71
N GLU A 248 10.85 -16.53 4.91
CA GLU A 248 11.18 -17.25 6.14
C GLU A 248 10.18 -18.37 6.41
N GLY A 249 8.89 -18.09 6.26
CA GLY A 249 7.82 -19.08 6.36
C GLY A 249 7.93 -20.18 5.30
N ALA A 250 8.22 -19.80 4.04
CA ALA A 250 8.43 -20.74 2.96
C ALA A 250 9.60 -21.71 3.25
N VAL A 251 10.70 -21.19 3.79
CA VAL A 251 11.85 -22.01 4.24
C VAL A 251 11.48 -22.89 5.41
N ALA A 252 10.71 -22.40 6.38
CA ALA A 252 10.28 -23.20 7.52
C ALA A 252 9.44 -24.41 7.09
N ALA A 253 8.55 -24.25 6.10
CA ALA A 253 7.78 -25.36 5.52
C ALA A 253 8.69 -26.41 4.86
N LEU A 254 9.70 -25.98 4.08
CA LEU A 254 10.68 -26.89 3.48
C LEU A 254 11.45 -27.69 4.53
N VAL A 255 11.98 -27.01 5.54
CA VAL A 255 12.77 -27.66 6.61
C VAL A 255 11.91 -28.65 7.38
N ARG A 256 10.66 -28.31 7.67
CA ARG A 256 9.71 -29.22 8.32
C ARG A 256 9.41 -30.46 7.48
N ALA A 257 9.44 -30.34 6.15
CA ALA A 257 9.33 -31.46 5.21
C ALA A 257 10.65 -32.25 5.00
N GLY A 258 11.68 -32.00 5.83
CA GLY A 258 12.98 -32.69 5.76
C GLY A 258 13.86 -32.23 4.59
N ARG A 259 13.59 -31.06 4.00
CA ARG A 259 14.31 -30.52 2.84
C ARG A 259 15.24 -29.39 3.23
N ARG A 260 16.16 -29.08 2.39
CA ARG A 260 17.15 -28.02 2.62
C ARG A 260 16.66 -26.68 2.06
N GLN A 261 17.03 -25.57 2.71
CA GLN A 261 16.69 -24.22 2.28
C GLN A 261 17.14 -23.92 0.84
N ASP A 262 18.32 -24.41 0.42
CA ASP A 262 18.89 -24.16 -0.92
C ASP A 262 18.16 -24.89 -2.06
N GLU A 263 17.19 -25.74 -1.73
CA GLU A 263 16.28 -26.37 -2.69
C GLU A 263 15.11 -25.45 -3.10
N LEU A 264 14.90 -24.33 -2.42
CA LEU A 264 13.97 -23.28 -2.84
C LEU A 264 14.71 -22.31 -3.78
N ALA A 265 14.42 -22.40 -5.07
CA ALA A 265 14.96 -21.42 -6.03
C ALA A 265 14.39 -20.03 -5.76
N VAL A 266 15.25 -19.02 -5.60
CA VAL A 266 14.82 -17.64 -5.34
C VAL A 266 14.97 -16.81 -6.61
N ILE A 267 13.86 -16.19 -7.03
CA ILE A 267 13.81 -15.27 -8.16
C ILE A 267 13.47 -13.89 -7.60
N THR A 268 14.52 -13.07 -7.45
CA THR A 268 14.36 -11.72 -6.93
C THR A 268 13.93 -10.77 -8.03
N THR A 269 12.90 -9.97 -7.76
CA THR A 269 12.41 -8.91 -8.65
C THR A 269 12.71 -7.53 -8.05
N ALA A 270 12.77 -6.50 -8.88
CA ALA A 270 13.03 -5.13 -8.40
C ALA A 270 11.85 -4.57 -7.62
N LEU A 271 10.63 -4.87 -8.07
CA LEU A 271 9.37 -4.40 -7.49
C LEU A 271 8.36 -5.57 -7.45
N LEU A 272 7.28 -5.39 -6.70
CA LEU A 272 6.19 -6.36 -6.56
C LEU A 272 5.06 -6.10 -7.58
N THR A 273 5.41 -5.91 -8.86
CA THR A 273 4.46 -5.53 -9.92
C THR A 273 4.20 -6.67 -10.90
N LEU A 274 3.12 -6.53 -11.68
CA LEU A 274 2.75 -7.47 -12.72
C LEU A 274 3.87 -7.66 -13.77
N GLU A 275 4.52 -6.57 -14.21
CA GLU A 275 5.62 -6.62 -15.18
C GLU A 275 6.83 -7.35 -14.61
N CYS A 276 7.10 -7.22 -13.32
CA CYS A 276 8.13 -7.97 -12.63
C CYS A 276 7.80 -9.46 -12.58
N GLY A 277 6.54 -9.81 -12.36
CA GLY A 277 6.03 -11.18 -12.46
C GLY A 277 6.22 -11.79 -13.86
N GLN A 278 5.93 -11.03 -14.91
CA GLN A 278 6.18 -11.45 -16.29
C GLN A 278 7.67 -11.69 -16.54
N ARG A 279 8.56 -10.82 -16.03
CA ARG A 279 10.02 -11.03 -16.14
C ARG A 279 10.46 -12.29 -15.42
N ALA A 280 9.97 -12.55 -14.23
CA ALA A 280 10.24 -13.78 -13.49
C ALA A 280 9.72 -15.01 -14.27
N GLY A 281 8.56 -14.89 -14.91
CA GLY A 281 8.03 -15.92 -15.80
C GLY A 281 8.94 -16.25 -16.97
N ARG A 282 9.51 -15.23 -17.61
CA ARG A 282 10.50 -15.45 -18.68
C ARG A 282 11.71 -16.22 -18.16
N GLN A 283 12.26 -15.82 -17.02
CA GLN A 283 13.41 -16.51 -16.41
C GLN A 283 13.10 -17.98 -16.11
N ILE A 284 11.92 -18.27 -15.56
CA ILE A 284 11.49 -19.65 -15.29
C ILE A 284 11.35 -20.45 -16.59
N ALA A 285 10.68 -19.90 -17.60
CA ALA A 285 10.41 -20.59 -18.85
C ALA A 285 11.67 -20.86 -19.66
N ASP A 286 12.70 -20.02 -19.55
CA ASP A 286 13.98 -20.16 -20.24
C ASP A 286 14.89 -21.20 -19.58
N LEU A 287 14.59 -21.70 -18.39
CA LEU A 287 15.32 -22.80 -17.75
C LEU A 287 15.09 -24.12 -18.49
N PRO A 288 16.12 -24.98 -18.57
CA PRO A 288 15.95 -26.36 -19.04
C PRO A 288 14.84 -27.08 -18.24
N ARG A 289 14.05 -27.93 -18.90
CA ARG A 289 12.92 -28.64 -18.26
C ARG A 289 13.31 -29.39 -16.99
N THR A 290 14.52 -29.93 -16.93
CA THR A 290 15.07 -30.65 -15.77
C THR A 290 15.34 -29.76 -14.56
N ARG A 291 15.56 -28.45 -14.78
CA ARG A 291 15.83 -27.45 -13.72
C ARG A 291 14.66 -26.54 -13.45
N ARG A 292 13.63 -26.57 -14.32
CA ARG A 292 12.46 -25.70 -14.19
C ARG A 292 11.69 -26.07 -12.93
N PRO A 293 11.30 -25.09 -12.10
CA PRO A 293 10.36 -25.30 -11.00
C PRO A 293 9.04 -25.89 -11.50
N THR A 294 8.42 -26.75 -10.72
CA THR A 294 7.08 -27.28 -10.98
C THR A 294 6.02 -26.55 -10.17
N ALA A 295 6.44 -25.73 -9.21
CA ALA A 295 5.57 -24.84 -8.46
C ALA A 295 6.29 -23.54 -8.09
N ALA A 296 5.54 -22.46 -7.99
CA ALA A 296 6.02 -21.14 -7.59
C ALA A 296 5.11 -20.55 -6.52
N PHE A 297 5.73 -20.07 -5.44
CA PHE A 297 5.09 -19.18 -4.47
C PHE A 297 5.56 -17.75 -4.76
N CYS A 298 4.62 -16.87 -5.07
CA CYS A 298 4.88 -15.47 -5.36
C CYS A 298 4.58 -14.62 -4.13
N ALA A 299 5.46 -13.66 -3.85
CA ALA A 299 5.35 -12.82 -2.66
C ALA A 299 4.08 -11.95 -2.65
N ASN A 300 3.46 -11.69 -3.80
CA ASN A 300 2.13 -11.11 -3.90
C ASN A 300 1.38 -11.58 -5.17
N ASP A 301 0.09 -11.24 -5.25
CA ASP A 301 -0.76 -11.64 -6.39
C ASP A 301 -0.38 -10.93 -7.69
N LEU A 302 0.12 -9.70 -7.67
CA LEU A 302 0.54 -9.01 -8.88
C LEU A 302 1.72 -9.75 -9.56
N LEU A 303 2.69 -10.20 -8.77
CA LEU A 303 3.77 -11.07 -9.29
C LEU A 303 3.21 -12.39 -9.82
N ALA A 304 2.27 -13.01 -9.09
CA ALA A 304 1.67 -14.28 -9.49
C ALA A 304 0.85 -14.15 -10.78
N LEU A 305 0.07 -13.08 -10.93
CA LEU A 305 -0.69 -12.78 -12.14
C LEU A 305 0.23 -12.51 -13.34
N GLY A 306 1.31 -11.75 -13.13
CA GLY A 306 2.30 -11.52 -14.18
C GLY A 306 3.00 -12.81 -14.60
N LEU A 307 3.37 -13.67 -13.65
CA LEU A 307 3.91 -15.00 -13.90
C LEU A 307 2.91 -15.85 -14.68
N LEU A 308 1.64 -15.90 -14.26
CA LEU A 308 0.59 -16.65 -14.92
C LEU A 308 0.39 -16.19 -16.39
N GLN A 309 0.34 -14.88 -16.63
CA GLN A 309 0.23 -14.32 -17.98
C GLN A 309 1.39 -14.77 -18.89
N GLU A 310 2.62 -14.71 -18.39
CA GLU A 310 3.78 -15.13 -19.16
C GLU A 310 3.77 -16.64 -19.42
N MET A 311 3.37 -17.47 -18.45
CA MET A 311 3.20 -18.92 -18.64
C MET A 311 2.16 -19.21 -19.72
N THR A 312 1.00 -18.58 -19.66
CA THR A 312 -0.06 -18.72 -20.65
C THR A 312 0.42 -18.34 -22.05
N ARG A 313 1.12 -17.20 -22.19
CA ARG A 313 1.69 -16.74 -23.46
C ARG A 313 2.69 -17.72 -24.07
N ARG A 314 3.42 -18.48 -23.24
CA ARG A 314 4.39 -19.49 -23.66
C ARG A 314 3.84 -20.90 -23.76
N GLY A 315 2.53 -21.09 -23.59
CA GLY A 315 1.87 -22.38 -23.64
C GLY A 315 2.25 -23.33 -22.50
N VAL A 316 2.78 -22.79 -21.38
CA VAL A 316 3.03 -23.56 -20.16
C VAL A 316 1.72 -23.68 -19.40
N ARG A 317 1.29 -24.91 -19.14
CA ARG A 317 0.01 -25.18 -18.51
C ARG A 317 0.09 -24.95 -17.00
N VAL A 318 -0.85 -24.19 -16.47
CA VAL A 318 -1.01 -23.97 -15.04
C VAL A 318 -2.31 -24.65 -14.61
N PRO A 319 -2.28 -25.58 -13.63
CA PRO A 319 -1.15 -25.94 -12.75
C PRO A 319 -0.27 -27.10 -13.25
N GLN A 320 -0.60 -27.75 -14.38
CA GLN A 320 -0.02 -29.06 -14.74
C GLN A 320 1.51 -29.04 -14.95
N ASP A 321 2.05 -27.98 -15.55
CA ASP A 321 3.49 -27.82 -15.78
C ASP A 321 4.12 -26.90 -14.71
N LEU A 322 3.35 -25.94 -14.17
CA LEU A 322 3.75 -25.02 -13.10
C LEU A 322 2.54 -24.65 -12.22
N ALA A 323 2.49 -25.12 -10.99
CA ALA A 323 1.52 -24.63 -10.01
C ALA A 323 1.93 -23.24 -9.49
N ILE A 324 0.97 -22.35 -9.26
CA ILE A 324 1.23 -20.98 -8.80
C ILE A 324 0.36 -20.66 -7.59
N VAL A 325 0.98 -20.14 -6.53
CA VAL A 325 0.31 -19.57 -5.36
C VAL A 325 0.77 -18.12 -5.21
N GLY A 326 -0.18 -17.21 -5.07
CA GLY A 326 0.04 -15.81 -4.77
C GLY A 326 -0.12 -15.46 -3.29
N TYR A 327 -0.20 -14.18 -3.00
CA TYR A 327 -0.41 -13.63 -1.67
C TYR A 327 -1.22 -12.33 -1.79
N ASP A 328 -2.10 -12.02 -0.87
CA ASP A 328 -3.05 -10.92 -0.73
C ASP A 328 -4.52 -11.32 -0.99
N ASP A 329 -4.77 -12.27 -1.89
CA ASP A 329 -6.09 -12.65 -2.40
C ASP A 329 -6.89 -11.45 -2.92
N ILE A 330 -6.25 -10.64 -3.78
CA ILE A 330 -6.90 -9.49 -4.42
C ILE A 330 -8.05 -9.94 -5.33
N ALA A 331 -9.00 -9.04 -5.64
CA ALA A 331 -10.17 -9.37 -6.45
C ALA A 331 -9.82 -9.99 -7.83
N PHE A 332 -8.69 -9.58 -8.42
CA PHE A 332 -8.22 -10.11 -9.70
C PHE A 332 -7.74 -11.57 -9.63
N ALA A 333 -7.40 -12.08 -8.43
CA ALA A 333 -6.95 -13.45 -8.26
C ALA A 333 -8.05 -14.47 -8.63
N ALA A 334 -9.28 -14.22 -8.19
CA ALA A 334 -10.43 -15.07 -8.51
C ALA A 334 -10.86 -14.95 -9.97
N GLY A 335 -10.73 -13.75 -10.58
CA GLY A 335 -11.14 -13.43 -11.95
C GLY A 335 -10.08 -13.72 -13.02
N ALA A 336 -8.93 -14.26 -12.68
CA ALA A 336 -7.89 -14.59 -13.64
C ALA A 336 -8.33 -15.74 -14.58
N ALA A 337 -7.76 -15.80 -15.81
CA ALA A 337 -8.05 -16.84 -16.80
C ALA A 337 -7.87 -18.26 -16.24
N VAL A 338 -6.89 -18.44 -15.35
CA VAL A 338 -6.77 -19.58 -14.43
C VAL A 338 -6.92 -18.98 -13.03
N PRO A 339 -8.02 -19.20 -12.31
CA PRO A 339 -8.25 -18.65 -10.99
C PRO A 339 -7.06 -18.94 -10.06
N LEU A 340 -6.49 -17.86 -9.49
CA LEU A 340 -5.25 -17.91 -8.74
C LEU A 340 -5.48 -18.33 -7.28
N SER A 341 -4.82 -19.39 -6.85
CA SER A 341 -4.68 -19.72 -5.42
C SER A 341 -3.84 -18.64 -4.74
N SER A 342 -4.29 -18.18 -3.60
CA SER A 342 -3.61 -17.08 -2.91
C SER A 342 -3.78 -17.18 -1.40
N VAL A 343 -2.82 -16.65 -0.67
CA VAL A 343 -2.90 -16.46 0.78
C VAL A 343 -3.70 -15.19 1.05
N ARG A 344 -4.88 -15.35 1.64
CA ARG A 344 -5.80 -14.25 1.95
C ARG A 344 -5.38 -13.53 3.22
N GLN A 345 -5.42 -12.20 3.16
CA GLN A 345 -5.30 -11.29 4.28
C GLN A 345 -6.63 -10.57 4.54
N PRO A 346 -6.99 -10.25 5.79
CA PRO A 346 -8.20 -9.47 6.10
C PRO A 346 -7.96 -7.96 5.84
N ARG A 347 -7.82 -7.58 4.58
CA ARG A 347 -7.34 -6.27 4.12
C ARG A 347 -8.12 -5.07 4.68
N ALA A 348 -9.45 -5.09 4.52
CA ALA A 348 -10.30 -3.99 5.03
C ALA A 348 -10.27 -3.92 6.56
N GLU A 349 -10.22 -5.07 7.25
CA GLU A 349 -10.16 -5.13 8.71
C GLU A 349 -8.81 -4.62 9.25
N LEU A 350 -7.71 -4.87 8.51
CA LEU A 350 -6.40 -4.27 8.78
C LEU A 350 -6.49 -2.74 8.84
N GLY A 351 -7.05 -2.13 7.80
CA GLY A 351 -7.21 -0.68 7.70
C GLY A 351 -8.15 -0.13 8.78
N ARG A 352 -9.31 -0.74 8.96
CA ARG A 352 -10.30 -0.37 9.98
C ARG A 352 -9.69 -0.38 11.38
N THR A 353 -9.05 -1.50 11.75
CA THR A 353 -8.43 -1.67 13.07
C THR A 353 -7.33 -0.64 13.30
N ALA A 354 -6.50 -0.38 12.29
CA ALA A 354 -5.43 0.61 12.40
C ALA A 354 -5.96 2.03 12.60
N ALA A 355 -7.02 2.42 11.86
CA ALA A 355 -7.64 3.73 12.03
C ALA A 355 -8.31 3.88 13.40
N GLN A 356 -8.98 2.85 13.89
CA GLN A 356 -9.56 2.86 15.25
C GLN A 356 -8.49 3.06 16.31
N LEU A 357 -7.37 2.32 16.25
CA LEU A 357 -6.25 2.47 17.18
C LEU A 357 -5.66 3.88 17.14
N LEU A 358 -5.48 4.43 15.95
CA LEU A 358 -4.97 5.78 15.76
C LEU A 358 -5.89 6.83 16.42
N LEU A 359 -7.18 6.74 16.17
CA LEU A 359 -8.17 7.69 16.68
C LEU A 359 -8.37 7.55 18.20
N GLU A 360 -8.25 6.34 18.76
CA GLU A 360 -8.24 6.14 20.21
C GLU A 360 -7.04 6.84 20.84
N GLU A 361 -5.83 6.67 20.28
CA GLU A 361 -4.61 7.33 20.77
C GLU A 361 -4.70 8.86 20.64
N ALA A 362 -5.21 9.36 19.52
CA ALA A 362 -5.37 10.80 19.28
C ALA A 362 -6.32 11.48 20.26
N ARG A 363 -7.41 10.78 20.67
CA ARG A 363 -8.41 11.31 21.60
C ARG A 363 -7.96 11.31 23.06
N ALA A 364 -7.19 10.33 23.48
CA ALA A 364 -6.78 10.14 24.87
C ALA A 364 -5.33 9.62 24.97
N PRO A 365 -4.32 10.39 24.53
CA PRO A 365 -2.95 9.91 24.41
C PRO A 365 -2.34 9.41 25.73
N GLU A 366 -2.65 10.07 26.85
CA GLU A 366 -2.13 9.68 28.18
C GLU A 366 -2.79 8.39 28.74
N GLN A 367 -3.98 8.03 28.27
CA GLN A 367 -4.71 6.85 28.71
C GLN A 367 -4.56 5.69 27.72
N HIS A 368 -4.04 5.97 26.53
CA HIS A 368 -3.93 4.98 25.49
C HIS A 368 -2.89 3.90 25.83
N ARG A 369 -3.29 2.63 25.69
CA ARG A 369 -2.38 1.50 25.80
C ARG A 369 -2.07 0.96 24.42
N HIS A 370 -0.81 1.02 24.03
CA HIS A 370 -0.39 0.52 22.73
C HIS A 370 -0.74 -0.95 22.53
N ARG A 371 -1.39 -1.25 21.41
CA ARG A 371 -1.84 -2.60 21.02
C ARG A 371 -1.10 -3.10 19.79
N ARG A 372 -0.87 -4.40 19.78
CA ARG A 372 -0.19 -5.13 18.72
C ARG A 372 -1.14 -6.16 18.17
N VAL A 373 -1.80 -5.86 17.08
CA VAL A 373 -2.78 -6.73 16.46
C VAL A 373 -2.11 -7.50 15.32
N VAL A 374 -2.21 -8.84 15.38
CA VAL A 374 -1.67 -9.71 14.33
C VAL A 374 -2.79 -10.63 13.87
N PHE A 375 -3.20 -10.46 12.63
CA PHE A 375 -4.19 -11.33 11.99
C PHE A 375 -3.53 -12.61 11.45
N LYS A 376 -4.30 -13.68 11.41
CA LYS A 376 -3.88 -14.93 10.78
C LYS A 376 -4.31 -14.92 9.32
N PRO A 377 -3.40 -15.24 8.38
CA PRO A 377 -3.76 -15.43 6.99
C PRO A 377 -4.37 -16.81 6.78
N GLU A 378 -5.08 -16.99 5.67
CA GLU A 378 -5.64 -18.28 5.24
C GLU A 378 -5.34 -18.54 3.76
N LEU A 379 -5.17 -19.82 3.38
CA LEU A 379 -4.96 -20.18 1.98
C LEU A 379 -6.31 -20.39 1.28
N VAL A 380 -6.51 -19.69 0.17
CA VAL A 380 -7.63 -19.89 -0.74
C VAL A 380 -7.15 -20.67 -1.95
N VAL A 381 -7.45 -21.96 -1.98
CA VAL A 381 -7.05 -22.85 -3.09
C VAL A 381 -7.99 -22.66 -4.27
N ARG A 382 -7.41 -22.41 -5.45
CA ARG A 382 -8.10 -22.29 -6.74
C ARG A 382 -7.37 -23.10 -7.84
N ALA A 383 -7.77 -22.92 -9.08
CA ALA A 383 -7.30 -23.72 -10.22
C ALA A 383 -5.79 -23.66 -10.44
N SER A 384 -5.10 -22.55 -10.07
CA SER A 384 -3.67 -22.39 -10.36
C SER A 384 -2.73 -23.30 -9.55
N SER A 385 -3.22 -23.95 -8.50
CA SER A 385 -2.45 -24.91 -7.71
C SER A 385 -3.28 -26.13 -7.26
N ALA A 386 -4.56 -26.20 -7.66
CA ALA A 386 -5.38 -27.36 -7.34
C ALA A 386 -4.82 -28.62 -8.00
N ARG A 387 -4.71 -29.69 -7.24
CA ARG A 387 -4.32 -31.01 -7.76
C ARG A 387 -5.33 -31.40 -8.86
N ALA A 388 -4.85 -31.76 -10.06
CA ALA A 388 -5.70 -32.45 -11.02
C ALA A 388 -6.22 -33.73 -10.34
N VAL A 389 -7.51 -33.78 -10.08
CA VAL A 389 -8.15 -35.04 -9.67
C VAL A 389 -7.93 -35.99 -10.83
N THR A 390 -6.95 -36.88 -10.73
CA THR A 390 -6.78 -38.01 -11.64
C THR A 390 -8.01 -38.89 -11.40
N GLY A 391 -9.06 -38.64 -12.19
CA GLY A 391 -10.22 -39.51 -12.25
C GLY A 391 -9.75 -40.89 -12.59
N HIS A 392 -9.84 -41.82 -11.64
CA HIS A 392 -9.83 -43.24 -11.94
C HIS A 392 -10.96 -43.49 -12.95
N ARG A 393 -10.63 -43.49 -14.26
CA ARG A 393 -11.46 -44.20 -15.22
C ARG A 393 -11.44 -45.66 -14.77
N LYS A 394 -12.42 -46.05 -13.97
CA LYS A 394 -12.78 -47.46 -13.89
C LYS A 394 -13.16 -47.89 -15.29
N ASN A 395 -12.27 -48.64 -15.92
CA ASN A 395 -12.63 -49.43 -17.10
C ASN A 395 -13.79 -50.33 -16.68
N ALA A 396 -15.00 -49.98 -17.10
CA ALA A 396 -16.08 -50.92 -17.21
C ALA A 396 -15.86 -51.68 -18.55
N ALA A 397 -15.04 -52.73 -18.44
CA ALA A 397 -15.09 -53.79 -19.44
C ALA A 397 -16.05 -54.85 -18.88
N SER A 398 -17.18 -55.00 -19.50
CA SER A 398 -17.96 -56.24 -19.69
C SER A 398 -18.99 -56.02 -20.75
#